data_53135543bac2032480b0ae74a5afbf2e
#
_entry.id   53135543bac2032480b0ae74a5afbf2e
#
_cell.length_a   1.000
_cell.length_b   1.000
_cell.length_c   1.000
_cell.angle_alpha   90.00
_cell.angle_beta   90.00
_cell.angle_gamma   90.00
#
_symmetry.space_group_name_H-M   'P 1'
#
loop_
_entity.id
_entity.type
_entity.pdbx_description
1 polymer ?
#
loop_
_entity_poly.entity_id
_entity_poly.type
_entity_poly.pdbx_seq_one_letter_code
_entity_poly.pdbx_strand_id
1 'polypeptide(L)'
;MDIAKTLQKIAEELGGSFTEYSDNNLILTVPTKDGRFQGITTYILEHDGKKVLEIASRVCDADLPGINYRSLLEMNQELTYSKILIFDGYIQLASEVLAEHVNEVILKDIVDEVGHTADKIEFQLTGKDVH
;
A
#
# COMPACT_ATOMS: atom_id res chain seq x y z
N MET A 1 -12.39 -16.44 2.63
CA MET A 1 -11.19 -16.17 1.78
C MET A 1 -9.94 -16.35 2.62
N ASP A 2 -8.97 -17.06 2.09
CA ASP A 2 -7.64 -17.12 2.72
C ASP A 2 -6.84 -15.93 2.23
N ILE A 3 -6.62 -14.95 3.11
CA ILE A 3 -5.98 -13.68 2.75
C ILE A 3 -4.55 -13.90 2.24
N ALA A 4 -3.76 -14.72 2.94
CA ALA A 4 -2.37 -14.98 2.54
C ALA A 4 -2.29 -15.60 1.14
N LYS A 5 -3.09 -16.60 0.86
CA LYS A 5 -3.12 -17.25 -0.46
C LYS A 5 -3.59 -16.27 -1.54
N THR A 6 -4.58 -15.46 -1.23
CA THR A 6 -5.10 -14.48 -2.18
C THR A 6 -4.05 -13.42 -2.52
N LEU A 7 -3.34 -12.90 -1.51
CA LEU A 7 -2.28 -11.94 -1.73
C LEU A 7 -1.10 -12.54 -2.50
N GLN A 8 -0.75 -13.79 -2.22
CA GLN A 8 0.29 -14.50 -2.97
C GLN A 8 -0.08 -14.62 -4.45
N LYS A 9 -1.33 -14.97 -4.72
CA LYS A 9 -1.83 -15.06 -6.09
C LYS A 9 -1.80 -13.70 -6.79
N ILE A 10 -2.21 -12.64 -6.09
CA ILE A 10 -2.18 -11.28 -6.63
C ILE A 10 -0.74 -10.87 -6.96
N ALA A 11 0.21 -11.12 -6.06
CA ALA A 11 1.62 -10.82 -6.30
C ALA A 11 2.14 -11.53 -7.55
N GLU A 12 1.81 -12.81 -7.71
CA GLU A 12 2.20 -13.58 -8.89
C GLU A 12 1.58 -13.02 -10.17
N GLU A 13 0.29 -12.68 -10.14
CA GLU A 13 -0.41 -12.09 -11.28
C GLU A 13 0.19 -10.75 -11.70
N LEU A 14 0.68 -9.97 -10.73
CA LEU A 14 1.30 -8.66 -11.00
C LEU A 14 2.79 -8.78 -11.34
N GLY A 15 3.37 -9.97 -11.28
CA GLY A 15 4.78 -10.17 -11.58
C GLY A 15 5.71 -9.81 -10.43
N GLY A 16 5.19 -9.76 -9.22
CA GLY A 16 5.93 -9.42 -8.01
C GLY A 16 6.24 -10.63 -7.14
N SER A 17 6.52 -10.37 -5.89
CA SER A 17 6.84 -11.39 -4.89
C SER A 17 5.99 -11.21 -3.63
N PHE A 18 5.90 -12.28 -2.84
CA PHE A 18 5.11 -12.32 -1.62
C PHE A 18 5.93 -12.97 -0.51
N THR A 19 5.87 -12.39 0.68
CA THR A 19 6.50 -12.95 1.88
C THR A 19 5.52 -12.87 3.05
N GLU A 20 5.27 -14.00 3.68
CA GLU A 20 4.51 -14.05 4.91
C GLU A 20 5.48 -13.85 6.08
N TYR A 21 5.55 -12.63 6.61
CA TYR A 21 6.47 -12.30 7.69
C TYR A 21 5.99 -12.87 9.02
N SER A 22 4.69 -12.79 9.27
CA SER A 22 4.00 -13.41 10.41
C SER A 22 2.55 -13.66 10.03
N ASP A 23 1.76 -14.26 10.92
CA ASP A 23 0.33 -14.52 10.64
C ASP A 23 -0.44 -13.24 10.33
N ASN A 24 0.00 -12.10 10.87
CA ASN A 24 -0.71 -10.83 10.76
C ASN A 24 0.07 -9.76 10.00
N ASN A 25 1.16 -10.12 9.34
CA ASN A 25 2.01 -9.18 8.59
C ASN A 25 2.49 -9.83 7.30
N LEU A 26 1.92 -9.41 6.19
CA LEU A 26 2.15 -9.98 4.87
C LEU A 26 2.72 -8.89 3.97
N ILE A 27 3.80 -9.20 3.26
CA ILE A 27 4.54 -8.23 2.47
C ILE A 27 4.52 -8.63 1.00
N LEU A 28 4.12 -7.68 0.15
CA LEU A 28 4.21 -7.82 -1.30
C LEU A 28 5.23 -6.83 -1.84
N THR A 29 5.95 -7.24 -2.89
CA THR A 29 6.74 -6.33 -3.68
C THR A 29 6.21 -6.43 -5.10
N VAL A 30 5.73 -5.32 -5.64
CA VAL A 30 5.10 -5.31 -6.96
C VAL A 30 5.86 -4.41 -7.92
N PRO A 31 6.00 -4.81 -9.19
CA PRO A 31 6.59 -3.93 -10.19
C PRO A 31 5.63 -2.79 -10.49
N THR A 32 6.18 -1.60 -10.70
CA THR A 32 5.39 -0.40 -10.96
C THR A 32 5.70 0.16 -12.35
N LYS A 33 6.64 1.09 -12.47
CA LYS A 33 6.93 1.77 -13.72
C LYS A 33 8.44 1.86 -13.94
N ASP A 34 8.86 1.70 -15.18
CA ASP A 34 10.27 1.89 -15.59
C ASP A 34 11.26 1.07 -14.75
N GLY A 35 10.93 -0.19 -14.49
CA GLY A 35 11.79 -1.10 -13.75
C GLY A 35 11.79 -0.88 -12.24
N ARG A 36 10.93 0.00 -11.73
CA ARG A 36 10.79 0.23 -10.30
C ARG A 36 9.86 -0.78 -9.64
N PHE A 37 10.00 -0.94 -8.35
CA PHE A 37 9.18 -1.82 -7.52
C PHE A 37 8.70 -1.05 -6.30
N GLN A 38 7.59 -1.50 -5.73
CA GLN A 38 7.06 -0.90 -4.50
C GLN A 38 6.72 -1.98 -3.51
N GLY A 39 7.15 -1.78 -2.26
CA GLY A 39 6.82 -2.67 -1.16
C GLY A 39 5.46 -2.29 -0.58
N ILE A 40 4.60 -3.27 -0.36
CA ILE A 40 3.27 -3.09 0.20
C ILE A 40 3.14 -4.05 1.37
N THR A 41 2.75 -3.51 2.54
CA THR A 41 2.54 -4.33 3.73
C THR A 41 1.05 -4.44 3.99
N THR A 42 0.57 -5.65 4.22
CA THR A 42 -0.80 -5.89 4.66
C THR A 42 -0.76 -6.36 6.11
N TYR A 43 -1.38 -5.59 6.98
CA TYR A 43 -1.57 -5.96 8.39
C TYR A 43 -2.98 -6.48 8.59
N ILE A 44 -3.08 -7.59 9.30
CA ILE A 44 -4.37 -8.14 9.71
C ILE A 44 -4.58 -7.72 11.16
N LEU A 45 -5.53 -6.82 11.37
CA LEU A 45 -5.80 -6.21 12.68
C LEU A 45 -7.19 -6.59 13.15
N GLU A 46 -7.46 -6.35 14.42
CA GLU A 46 -8.80 -6.54 14.97
C GLU A 46 -9.25 -5.25 15.65
N HIS A 47 -10.40 -4.73 15.19
CA HIS A 47 -11.04 -3.53 15.74
C HIS A 47 -12.48 -3.86 16.11
N ASP A 48 -12.84 -3.69 17.38
CA ASP A 48 -14.20 -3.95 17.88
C ASP A 48 -14.71 -5.34 17.52
N GLY A 49 -13.84 -6.34 17.61
CA GLY A 49 -14.17 -7.73 17.30
C GLY A 49 -14.24 -8.04 15.81
N LYS A 50 -13.90 -7.10 14.95
CA LYS A 50 -13.91 -7.30 13.51
C LYS A 50 -12.48 -7.37 12.95
N LYS A 51 -12.27 -8.29 12.01
CA LYS A 51 -10.99 -8.41 11.33
C LYS A 51 -10.89 -7.33 10.25
N VAL A 52 -9.81 -6.55 10.30
CA VAL A 52 -9.54 -5.44 9.39
C VAL A 52 -8.24 -5.70 8.66
N LEU A 53 -8.22 -5.44 7.37
CA LEU A 53 -6.99 -5.44 6.57
C LEU A 53 -6.54 -4.01 6.37
N GLU A 54 -5.30 -3.71 6.78
CA GLU A 54 -4.66 -2.44 6.47
C GLU A 54 -3.59 -2.70 5.41
N ILE A 55 -3.76 -2.09 4.26
CA ILE A 55 -2.87 -2.26 3.12
C ILE A 55 -2.15 -0.94 2.91
N ALA A 56 -0.84 -0.92 3.15
CA ALA A 56 -0.08 0.32 3.22
C ALA A 56 1.24 0.23 2.47
N SER A 57 1.72 1.38 2.01
CA SER A 57 3.04 1.51 1.40
C SER A 57 3.68 2.83 1.81
N ARG A 58 4.93 2.77 2.24
CA ARG A 58 5.69 3.96 2.61
C ARG A 58 6.15 4.70 1.36
N VAL A 59 6.11 6.03 1.44
CA VAL A 59 6.56 6.91 0.37
C VAL A 59 7.92 7.51 0.71
N CYS A 60 8.00 8.22 1.84
CA CYS A 60 9.23 8.86 2.29
C CYS A 60 9.07 9.34 3.73
N ASP A 61 10.15 9.81 4.34
CA ASP A 61 10.09 10.45 5.65
C ASP A 61 9.15 11.66 5.60
N ALA A 62 8.30 11.79 6.62
CA ALA A 62 7.37 12.90 6.70
C ALA A 62 8.07 14.26 6.83
N ASP A 63 9.32 14.25 7.31
CA ASP A 63 10.13 15.46 7.51
C ASP A 63 11.06 15.77 6.34
N LEU A 64 10.91 15.09 5.22
CA LEU A 64 11.72 15.36 4.04
C LEU A 64 11.55 16.83 3.62
N PRO A 65 12.65 17.60 3.45
CA PRO A 65 12.54 19.01 3.06
C PRO A 65 11.86 19.19 1.70
N GLY A 66 11.09 20.25 1.58
CA GLY A 66 10.46 20.61 0.31
C GLY A 66 9.13 19.95 0.01
N ILE A 67 8.58 19.20 0.94
CA ILE A 67 7.27 18.56 0.73
C ILE A 67 6.17 19.62 0.76
N ASN A 68 5.34 19.61 -0.26
CA ASN A 68 4.10 20.39 -0.28
C ASN A 68 2.96 19.52 0.24
N TYR A 69 2.70 19.61 1.54
CA TYR A 69 1.68 18.79 2.19
C TYR A 69 0.27 19.05 1.67
N ARG A 70 0.00 20.31 1.33
CA ARG A 70 -1.31 20.65 0.77
C ARG A 70 -1.56 19.94 -0.54
N SER A 71 -0.56 19.91 -1.42
CA SER A 71 -0.66 19.20 -2.70
C SER A 71 -0.90 17.72 -2.49
N LEU A 72 -0.21 17.10 -1.52
CA LEU A 72 -0.41 15.70 -1.19
C LEU A 72 -1.84 15.42 -0.70
N LEU A 73 -2.35 16.26 0.19
CA LEU A 73 -3.72 16.11 0.69
C LEU A 73 -4.75 16.27 -0.44
N GLU A 74 -4.51 17.21 -1.35
CA GLU A 74 -5.39 17.41 -2.49
C GLU A 74 -5.40 16.23 -3.44
N MET A 75 -4.29 15.51 -3.58
CA MET A 75 -4.22 14.29 -4.41
C MET A 75 -5.15 13.19 -3.92
N ASN A 76 -5.56 13.21 -2.65
CA ASN A 76 -6.51 12.25 -2.11
C ASN A 76 -7.84 12.25 -2.85
N GLN A 77 -8.19 13.33 -3.54
CA GLN A 77 -9.43 13.41 -4.32
C GLN A 77 -9.45 12.40 -5.47
N GLU A 78 -8.28 12.00 -5.96
CA GLU A 78 -8.17 11.11 -7.12
C GLU A 78 -8.11 9.63 -6.73
N LEU A 79 -8.03 9.34 -5.43
CA LEU A 79 -7.85 7.98 -4.94
C LEU A 79 -9.19 7.35 -4.56
N THR A 80 -9.41 6.13 -5.02
CA THR A 80 -10.64 5.38 -4.78
C THR A 80 -10.61 4.61 -3.47
N TYR A 81 -9.54 3.88 -3.23
CA TYR A 81 -9.46 2.94 -2.10
C TYR A 81 -8.54 3.41 -0.98
N SER A 82 -7.48 4.09 -1.34
CA SER A 82 -6.43 4.49 -0.39
C SER A 82 -6.42 5.99 -0.18
N LYS A 83 -5.69 6.41 0.87
CA LYS A 83 -5.47 7.83 1.15
C LYS A 83 -4.02 8.04 1.53
N ILE A 84 -3.54 9.24 1.26
CA ILE A 84 -2.21 9.70 1.66
C ILE A 84 -2.32 10.24 3.07
N LEU A 85 -1.46 9.75 3.96
CA LEU A 85 -1.46 10.15 5.36
C LEU A 85 -0.04 10.16 5.91
N ILE A 86 0.11 10.71 7.11
CA ILE A 86 1.36 10.63 7.87
C ILE A 86 1.10 9.63 9.00
N PHE A 87 1.93 8.61 9.07
CA PHE A 87 1.86 7.61 10.12
C PHE A 87 3.28 7.16 10.47
N ASP A 88 3.57 7.12 11.77
CA ASP A 88 4.85 6.65 12.30
C ASP A 88 6.05 7.36 11.67
N GLY A 89 5.92 8.69 11.44
CA GLY A 89 7.00 9.50 10.88
C GLY A 89 7.18 9.40 9.37
N TYR A 90 6.30 8.69 8.67
CA TYR A 90 6.36 8.51 7.23
C TYR A 90 5.11 9.01 6.53
N ILE A 91 5.31 9.52 5.31
CA ILE A 91 4.20 9.68 4.38
C ILE A 91 3.92 8.31 3.80
N GLN A 92 2.66 7.91 3.83
CA GLN A 92 2.22 6.59 3.39
C GLN A 92 0.93 6.67 2.60
N LEU A 93 0.73 5.68 1.73
CA LEU A 93 -0.58 5.34 1.20
C LEU A 93 -1.13 4.22 2.08
N ALA A 94 -2.39 4.32 2.48
CA ALA A 94 -3.02 3.26 3.26
C ALA A 94 -4.50 3.13 2.91
N SER A 95 -4.98 1.89 2.95
CA SER A 95 -6.37 1.53 2.78
C SER A 95 -6.76 0.57 3.89
N GLU A 96 -7.90 0.79 4.54
CA GLU A 96 -8.44 -0.13 5.53
C GLU A 96 -9.78 -0.67 5.04
N VAL A 97 -9.93 -1.99 5.07
CA VAL A 97 -11.17 -2.66 4.68
C VAL A 97 -11.49 -3.76 5.66
N LEU A 98 -12.79 -4.03 5.84
CA LEU A 98 -13.22 -5.18 6.63
C LEU A 98 -12.93 -6.45 5.84
N ALA A 99 -12.24 -7.41 6.47
CA ALA A 99 -11.86 -8.65 5.81
C ALA A 99 -13.07 -9.41 5.26
N GLU A 100 -14.20 -9.36 5.97
CA GLU A 100 -15.42 -10.07 5.57
C GLU A 100 -16.11 -9.48 4.34
N HIS A 101 -15.78 -8.23 3.97
CA HIS A 101 -16.41 -7.53 2.84
C HIS A 101 -15.51 -7.38 1.63
N VAL A 102 -14.26 -7.81 1.71
CA VAL A 102 -13.34 -7.72 0.59
C VAL A 102 -13.36 -9.01 -0.22
N ASN A 103 -13.23 -8.89 -1.53
CA ASN A 103 -13.05 -10.05 -2.42
C ASN A 103 -11.72 -9.92 -3.17
N GLU A 104 -11.36 -10.93 -3.93
CA GLU A 104 -10.08 -10.96 -4.64
C GLU A 104 -9.94 -9.79 -5.62
N VAL A 105 -10.99 -9.46 -6.35
CA VAL A 105 -10.96 -8.36 -7.33
C VAL A 105 -10.69 -7.03 -6.66
N ILE A 106 -11.42 -6.74 -5.58
CA ILE A 106 -11.26 -5.50 -4.82
C ILE A 106 -9.87 -5.45 -4.19
N LEU A 107 -9.41 -6.57 -3.62
CA LEU A 107 -8.10 -6.63 -2.99
C LEU A 107 -6.99 -6.35 -3.99
N LYS A 108 -7.08 -6.90 -5.19
CA LYS A 108 -6.12 -6.64 -6.26
C LYS A 108 -6.13 -5.17 -6.68
N ASP A 109 -7.32 -4.56 -6.81
CA ASP A 109 -7.45 -3.15 -7.14
C ASP A 109 -6.80 -2.27 -6.07
N ILE A 110 -6.97 -2.61 -4.79
CA ILE A 110 -6.36 -1.85 -3.69
C ILE A 110 -4.84 -1.95 -3.76
N VAL A 111 -4.30 -3.16 -3.91
CA VAL A 111 -2.86 -3.38 -4.02
C VAL A 111 -2.28 -2.59 -5.19
N ASP A 112 -2.95 -2.62 -6.32
CA ASP A 112 -2.53 -1.91 -7.52
C ASP A 112 -2.51 -0.39 -7.31
N GLU A 113 -3.58 0.17 -6.75
CA GLU A 113 -3.64 1.60 -6.46
C GLU A 113 -2.58 2.03 -5.45
N VAL A 114 -2.46 1.30 -4.35
CA VAL A 114 -1.49 1.62 -3.29
C VAL A 114 -0.06 1.57 -3.84
N GLY A 115 0.27 0.51 -4.56
CA GLY A 115 1.62 0.32 -5.09
C GLY A 115 2.01 1.37 -6.11
N HIS A 116 1.18 1.58 -7.12
CA HIS A 116 1.48 2.54 -8.19
C HIS A 116 1.47 3.99 -7.70
N THR A 117 0.53 4.33 -6.82
CA THR A 117 0.46 5.70 -6.29
C THR A 117 1.63 6.00 -5.38
N ALA A 118 1.99 5.08 -4.49
CA ALA A 118 3.13 5.27 -3.60
C ALA A 118 4.43 5.42 -4.40
N ASP A 119 4.65 4.58 -5.40
CA ASP A 119 5.82 4.65 -6.27
C ASP A 119 5.90 6.00 -7.00
N LYS A 120 4.80 6.44 -7.57
CA LYS A 120 4.73 7.70 -8.29
C LYS A 120 5.10 8.89 -7.40
N ILE A 121 4.52 8.94 -6.20
CA ILE A 121 4.76 10.04 -5.27
C ILE A 121 6.21 9.98 -4.75
N GLU A 122 6.69 8.80 -4.38
CA GLU A 122 8.07 8.64 -3.93
C GLU A 122 9.05 9.12 -4.98
N PHE A 123 8.87 8.72 -6.23
CA PHE A 123 9.74 9.13 -7.30
C PHE A 123 9.69 10.64 -7.57
N GLN A 124 8.49 11.24 -7.48
CA GLN A 124 8.34 12.69 -7.63
C GLN A 124 9.03 13.48 -6.51
N LEU A 125 8.98 12.98 -5.28
CA LEU A 125 9.54 13.67 -4.12
C LEU A 125 11.02 13.42 -3.93
N THR A 126 11.51 12.21 -4.23
CA THR A 126 12.88 11.82 -3.93
C THR A 126 13.74 11.59 -5.17
N GLY A 127 13.13 11.30 -6.32
CA GLY A 127 13.83 10.88 -7.51
C GLY A 127 14.45 9.49 -7.40
N LYS A 128 14.06 8.72 -6.37
CA LYS A 128 14.64 7.41 -6.06
C LYS A 128 13.56 6.37 -5.80
N ASP A 129 13.92 5.10 -6.00
CA ASP A 129 13.09 3.96 -5.67
C ASP A 129 13.69 3.31 -4.40
N VAL A 130 13.30 3.82 -3.23
CA VAL A 130 13.87 3.43 -1.93
C VAL A 130 12.98 2.46 -1.17
N HIS A 131 11.69 2.53 -1.36
CA HIS A 131 10.68 1.72 -0.66
C HIS A 131 9.86 0.90 -1.66
#